data_9d90f59efbd07bc0179c23a98c14d60e
#
_entry.id   9d90f59efbd07bc0179c23a98c14d60e
#
_cell.length_a   1.000
_cell.length_b   1.000
_cell.length_c   1.000
_cell.angle_alpha   90.00
_cell.angle_beta   90.00
_cell.angle_gamma   90.00
#
_symmetry.space_group_name_H-M   'P 1'
#
loop_
_entity.id
_entity.type
_entity.pdbx_description
1 polymer ?
#
loop_
_entity_poly.entity_id
_entity_poly.type
_entity_poly.pdbx_seq_one_letter_code
_entity_poly.pdbx_strand_id
1 'polypeptide(L)'
;DSGINYKNLNKKYALENSAYFDVVHNISKRIALRYGLRINQFLRFKQNGLNSYLNDNPVDYDSNLGIYKGAESSGKFDINKNTIKAYGNIEPRLNLAYNFDNKSVKASYNRLNQYIHLISNTSAPAPLDVWTPSGPYLKPQKLDQWALGFQSKIKNKFNLETELFYKKIKNRLDYIDGADLVANEAVERVLLPGKSRAYGWEFLFKKSN
;
A
#
# COMPACT_ATOMS: atom_id res chain seq x y z
N ASP A 1 1.00 -8.21 -44.31
CA ASP A 1 0.34 -8.64 -43.06
C ASP A 1 0.71 -7.68 -41.94
N SER A 2 -0.17 -6.75 -41.65
CA SER A 2 -0.09 -5.91 -40.48
C SER A 2 -0.48 -6.79 -39.26
N GLY A 3 0.46 -7.51 -38.69
CA GLY A 3 0.25 -8.29 -37.50
C GLY A 3 -0.02 -7.41 -36.30
N ILE A 4 -1.29 -7.08 -36.10
CA ILE A 4 -1.73 -6.45 -34.83
C ILE A 4 -1.63 -7.55 -33.78
N ASN A 5 -0.59 -7.50 -32.95
CA ASN A 5 -0.43 -8.38 -31.81
C ASN A 5 -1.41 -7.96 -30.70
N TYR A 6 -2.55 -8.62 -30.64
CA TYR A 6 -3.47 -8.48 -29.51
C TYR A 6 -2.91 -9.23 -28.30
N LYS A 7 -2.38 -8.51 -27.31
CA LYS A 7 -2.11 -9.08 -25.99
C LYS A 7 -3.40 -9.00 -25.17
N ASN A 8 -3.99 -10.12 -24.82
CA ASN A 8 -5.17 -10.18 -23.96
C ASN A 8 -4.77 -10.68 -22.58
N LEU A 9 -4.89 -9.82 -21.57
CA LEU A 9 -4.58 -10.17 -20.19
C LEU A 9 -5.69 -11.00 -19.55
N ASN A 10 -5.33 -12.06 -18.87
CA ASN A 10 -6.26 -12.87 -18.09
C ASN A 10 -6.94 -12.05 -16.99
N LYS A 11 -8.26 -12.17 -16.89
CA LYS A 11 -9.04 -11.51 -15.85
C LYS A 11 -8.64 -12.03 -14.47
N LYS A 12 -8.47 -11.12 -13.53
CA LYS A 12 -8.09 -11.38 -12.14
C LYS A 12 -9.27 -10.99 -11.25
N TYR A 13 -9.72 -11.91 -10.40
CA TYR A 13 -10.85 -11.69 -9.50
C TYR A 13 -10.41 -11.73 -8.06
N ALA A 14 -10.93 -10.81 -7.26
CA ALA A 14 -10.70 -10.74 -5.83
C ALA A 14 -11.95 -10.20 -5.12
N LEU A 15 -12.08 -10.51 -3.84
CA LEU A 15 -13.11 -9.99 -2.95
C LEU A 15 -12.44 -9.41 -1.71
N GLU A 16 -12.80 -8.18 -1.35
CA GLU A 16 -12.42 -7.57 -0.08
C GLU A 16 -13.65 -7.37 0.79
N ASN A 17 -13.65 -7.97 1.97
CA ASN A 17 -14.63 -7.75 3.01
C ASN A 17 -13.99 -6.94 4.13
N SER A 18 -14.70 -5.95 4.65
CA SER A 18 -14.21 -5.13 5.76
C SER A 18 -15.30 -4.84 6.77
N ALA A 19 -14.93 -4.90 8.04
CA ALA A 19 -15.73 -4.37 9.14
C ALA A 19 -14.90 -3.34 9.90
N TYR A 20 -15.52 -2.27 10.39
CA TYR A 20 -14.83 -1.25 11.16
C TYR A 20 -15.72 -0.64 12.24
N PHE A 21 -15.08 -0.15 13.28
CA PHE A 21 -15.68 0.77 14.24
C PHE A 21 -14.74 1.96 14.44
N ASP A 22 -15.31 3.10 14.80
CA ASP A 22 -14.58 4.34 15.08
C ASP A 22 -15.33 5.09 16.19
N VAL A 23 -14.62 5.50 17.22
CA VAL A 23 -15.17 6.14 18.42
C VAL A 23 -14.42 7.43 18.71
N VAL A 24 -15.15 8.50 18.97
CA VAL A 24 -14.61 9.74 19.51
C VAL A 24 -15.02 9.85 20.97
N HIS A 25 -14.03 9.92 21.85
CA HIS A 25 -14.21 10.00 23.29
C HIS A 25 -13.62 11.31 23.81
N ASN A 26 -14.46 12.21 24.23
CA ASN A 26 -14.03 13.45 24.90
C ASN A 26 -13.77 13.15 26.37
N ILE A 27 -12.52 12.87 26.72
CA ILE A 27 -12.08 12.55 28.08
C ILE A 27 -12.28 13.77 28.98
N SER A 28 -12.04 14.98 28.43
CA SER A 28 -12.27 16.25 29.10
C SER A 28 -12.54 17.35 28.07
N LYS A 29 -12.82 18.59 28.52
CA LYS A 29 -12.92 19.77 27.62
C LYS A 29 -11.64 20.04 26.83
N ARG A 30 -10.50 19.50 27.26
CA ARG A 30 -9.20 19.71 26.64
C ARG A 30 -8.65 18.46 25.92
N ILE A 31 -9.12 17.27 26.27
CA ILE A 31 -8.58 16.01 25.77
C ILE A 31 -9.64 15.27 24.97
N ALA A 32 -9.36 15.05 23.71
CA ALA A 32 -10.18 14.19 22.83
C ALA A 32 -9.32 13.03 22.34
N LEU A 33 -9.88 11.83 22.46
CA LEU A 33 -9.31 10.58 21.96
C LEU A 33 -10.23 10.02 20.87
N ARG A 34 -9.71 9.80 19.69
CA ARG A 34 -10.39 9.04 18.62
C ARG A 34 -9.63 7.75 18.39
N TYR A 35 -10.33 6.65 18.49
CA TYR A 35 -9.75 5.34 18.23
C TYR A 35 -10.71 4.48 17.41
N GLY A 36 -10.13 3.65 16.58
CA GLY A 36 -10.90 2.76 15.72
C GLY A 36 -10.07 1.57 15.27
N LEU A 37 -10.78 0.58 14.79
CA LEU A 37 -10.22 -0.62 14.24
C LEU A 37 -10.99 -1.01 12.99
N ARG A 38 -10.26 -1.29 11.91
CA ARG A 38 -10.79 -1.94 10.71
C ARG A 38 -10.16 -3.32 10.59
N ILE A 39 -11.00 -4.32 10.33
CA ILE A 39 -10.60 -5.68 10.05
C ILE A 39 -10.93 -5.95 8.59
N ASN A 40 -9.93 -6.40 7.83
CA ASN A 40 -10.06 -6.69 6.42
C ASN A 40 -9.81 -8.18 6.18
N GLN A 41 -10.62 -8.77 5.30
CA GLN A 41 -10.38 -10.05 4.67
C GLN A 41 -10.31 -9.84 3.16
N PHE A 42 -9.21 -10.24 2.55
CA PHE A 42 -9.01 -10.17 1.11
C PHE A 42 -8.83 -11.59 0.56
N LEU A 43 -9.68 -11.98 -0.40
CA LEU A 43 -9.67 -13.27 -1.05
C LEU A 43 -9.30 -13.10 -2.52
N ARG A 44 -8.22 -13.76 -2.94
CA ARG A 44 -7.80 -13.83 -4.33
C ARG A 44 -8.34 -15.11 -4.96
N PHE A 45 -9.17 -14.97 -5.97
CA PHE A 45 -9.75 -16.12 -6.66
C PHE A 45 -8.84 -16.66 -7.76
N LYS A 46 -9.11 -17.89 -8.16
CA LYS A 46 -8.40 -18.56 -9.25
C LYS A 46 -8.44 -17.75 -10.52
N GLN A 47 -7.40 -17.89 -11.32
CA GLN A 47 -7.30 -17.37 -12.68
C GLN A 47 -6.61 -18.42 -13.56
N ASN A 48 -6.89 -18.38 -14.85
CA ASN A 48 -6.14 -19.19 -15.81
C ASN A 48 -4.73 -18.63 -15.97
N GLY A 49 -3.77 -19.51 -16.28
CA GLY A 49 -2.42 -19.10 -16.65
C GLY A 49 -1.50 -18.70 -15.49
N LEU A 50 -1.94 -18.74 -14.24
CA LEU A 50 -1.03 -18.48 -13.11
C LEU A 50 0.06 -19.55 -13.05
N ASN A 51 1.31 -19.12 -13.01
CA ASN A 51 2.46 -20.01 -12.93
C ASN A 51 2.82 -20.34 -11.49
N SER A 52 3.41 -21.52 -11.29
CA SER A 52 4.14 -21.88 -10.09
C SER A 52 5.64 -21.71 -10.31
N TYR A 53 6.36 -21.46 -9.22
CA TYR A 53 7.81 -21.26 -9.25
C TYR A 53 8.47 -22.09 -8.16
N LEU A 54 9.71 -22.46 -8.37
CA LEU A 54 10.47 -23.22 -7.38
C LEU A 54 10.59 -22.40 -6.08
N ASN A 55 10.32 -23.03 -4.95
CA ASN A 55 10.28 -22.39 -3.61
C ASN A 55 9.35 -21.17 -3.52
N ASP A 56 8.28 -21.13 -4.32
CA ASP A 56 7.35 -19.98 -4.39
C ASP A 56 8.04 -18.64 -4.70
N ASN A 57 9.20 -18.67 -5.38
CA ASN A 57 9.97 -17.47 -5.69
C ASN A 57 9.91 -17.17 -7.20
N PRO A 58 9.18 -16.13 -7.64
CA PRO A 58 9.05 -15.76 -9.04
C PRO A 58 10.25 -14.97 -9.58
N VAL A 59 11.19 -14.56 -8.72
CA VAL A 59 12.37 -13.77 -9.08
C VAL A 59 13.62 -14.41 -8.48
N ASP A 60 14.62 -14.70 -9.32
CA ASP A 60 15.90 -15.22 -8.90
C ASP A 60 16.96 -14.12 -8.85
N TYR A 61 17.94 -14.27 -7.96
CA TYR A 61 19.11 -13.41 -7.91
C TYR A 61 20.31 -14.14 -8.52
N ASP A 62 20.88 -13.58 -9.58
CA ASP A 62 22.09 -14.06 -10.20
C ASP A 62 23.32 -13.41 -9.52
N SER A 63 24.00 -14.17 -8.68
CA SER A 63 25.15 -13.68 -7.91
C SER A 63 26.40 -13.38 -8.78
N ASN A 64 26.49 -13.98 -9.95
CA ASN A 64 27.61 -13.74 -10.85
C ASN A 64 27.50 -12.41 -11.58
N LEU A 65 26.27 -12.04 -11.92
CA LEU A 65 25.96 -10.79 -12.59
C LEU A 65 25.51 -9.67 -11.62
N GLY A 66 25.17 -10.02 -10.38
CA GLY A 66 24.68 -9.06 -9.39
C GLY A 66 23.28 -8.50 -9.70
N ILE A 67 22.46 -9.21 -10.47
CA ILE A 67 21.16 -8.75 -10.95
C ILE A 67 20.02 -9.69 -10.53
N TYR A 68 18.82 -9.15 -10.48
CA TYR A 68 17.60 -9.94 -10.38
C TYR A 68 17.05 -10.28 -11.77
N LYS A 69 16.55 -11.49 -11.94
CA LYS A 69 15.90 -11.97 -13.16
C LYS A 69 14.64 -12.76 -12.85
N GLY A 70 13.69 -12.78 -13.78
CA GLY A 70 12.47 -13.58 -13.62
C GLY A 70 12.77 -15.07 -13.61
N ALA A 71 12.34 -15.78 -12.57
CA ALA A 71 12.51 -17.22 -12.44
C ALA A 71 11.75 -17.98 -13.53
N GLU A 72 12.23 -19.14 -13.91
CA GLU A 72 11.50 -20.04 -14.80
C GLU A 72 10.30 -20.67 -14.09
N SER A 73 9.20 -20.85 -14.83
CA SER A 73 8.03 -21.52 -14.29
C SER A 73 8.32 -22.99 -14.06
N SER A 74 8.01 -23.49 -12.87
CA SER A 74 8.04 -24.92 -12.55
C SER A 74 6.78 -25.67 -12.98
N GLY A 75 5.78 -24.96 -13.50
CA GLY A 75 4.50 -25.51 -13.94
C GLY A 75 3.35 -24.50 -13.80
N LYS A 76 2.12 -24.99 -13.76
CA LYS A 76 0.95 -24.16 -13.48
C LYS A 76 0.58 -24.28 -12.02
N PHE A 77 0.13 -23.16 -11.44
CA PHE A 77 -0.38 -23.14 -10.09
C PHE A 77 -1.57 -24.08 -9.95
N ASP A 78 -1.55 -24.94 -8.91
CA ASP A 78 -2.67 -25.84 -8.65
C ASP A 78 -3.92 -25.05 -8.26
N ILE A 79 -4.95 -25.13 -9.09
CA ILE A 79 -6.22 -24.39 -8.95
C ILE A 79 -7.40 -25.28 -8.54
N ASN A 80 -7.14 -26.34 -7.80
CA ASN A 80 -8.20 -27.20 -7.26
C ASN A 80 -9.13 -26.45 -6.28
N LYS A 81 -8.68 -25.31 -5.76
CA LYS A 81 -9.47 -24.42 -4.88
C LYS A 81 -9.88 -23.14 -5.61
N ASN A 82 -11.13 -22.70 -5.39
CA ASN A 82 -11.59 -21.41 -5.93
C ASN A 82 -10.80 -20.21 -5.40
N THR A 83 -10.35 -20.26 -4.15
CA THR A 83 -9.52 -19.22 -3.53
C THR A 83 -8.07 -19.67 -3.52
N ILE A 84 -7.20 -18.96 -4.23
CA ILE A 84 -5.77 -19.27 -4.35
C ILE A 84 -4.93 -18.59 -3.26
N LYS A 85 -5.40 -17.47 -2.70
CA LYS A 85 -4.75 -16.79 -1.58
C LYS A 85 -5.76 -16.00 -0.76
N ALA A 86 -5.60 -16.02 0.55
CA ALA A 86 -6.36 -15.19 1.49
C ALA A 86 -5.40 -14.40 2.37
N TYR A 87 -5.79 -13.15 2.68
CA TYR A 87 -5.12 -12.27 3.62
C TYR A 87 -6.13 -11.75 4.64
N GLY A 88 -5.76 -11.78 5.92
CA GLY A 88 -6.48 -11.13 7.00
C GLY A 88 -5.59 -10.08 7.65
N ASN A 89 -6.07 -8.85 7.77
CA ASN A 89 -5.30 -7.75 8.35
C ASN A 89 -6.16 -6.89 9.27
N ILE A 90 -5.50 -6.30 10.26
CA ILE A 90 -6.09 -5.32 11.17
C ILE A 90 -5.46 -3.96 10.95
N GLU A 91 -6.29 -2.91 10.97
CA GLU A 91 -5.90 -1.51 10.73
C GLU A 91 -6.34 -0.64 11.91
N PRO A 92 -5.55 -0.60 12.99
CA PRO A 92 -5.81 0.29 14.11
C PRO A 92 -5.58 1.74 13.71
N ARG A 93 -6.40 2.63 14.26
CA ARG A 93 -6.30 4.09 14.17
C ARG A 93 -6.40 4.67 15.55
N LEU A 94 -5.49 5.58 15.88
CA LEU A 94 -5.46 6.27 17.15
C LEU A 94 -5.11 7.74 16.93
N ASN A 95 -5.92 8.64 17.46
CA ASN A 95 -5.66 10.06 17.42
C ASN A 95 -5.93 10.63 18.81
N LEU A 96 -4.95 11.29 19.37
CA LEU A 96 -5.04 12.01 20.65
C LEU A 96 -4.88 13.50 20.36
N ALA A 97 -5.83 14.31 20.83
CA ALA A 97 -5.75 15.75 20.76
C ALA A 97 -5.80 16.34 22.16
N TYR A 98 -4.87 17.23 22.45
CA TYR A 98 -4.84 18.05 23.66
C TYR A 98 -4.96 19.52 23.28
N ASN A 99 -6.04 20.16 23.72
CA ASN A 99 -6.36 21.56 23.45
C ASN A 99 -6.13 22.40 24.70
N PHE A 100 -5.39 23.49 24.55
CA PHE A 100 -5.12 24.42 25.64
C PHE A 100 -5.13 25.85 25.10
N ASP A 101 -6.09 26.62 25.53
CA ASP A 101 -6.34 27.98 25.11
C ASP A 101 -6.40 28.10 23.55
N ASN A 102 -5.46 28.81 22.95
CA ASN A 102 -5.36 29.02 21.51
C ASN A 102 -4.43 28.02 20.81
N LYS A 103 -4.08 26.91 21.45
CA LYS A 103 -3.12 25.93 20.94
C LYS A 103 -3.69 24.52 21.00
N SER A 104 -3.19 23.64 20.16
CA SER A 104 -3.44 22.21 20.26
C SER A 104 -2.22 21.39 19.88
N VAL A 105 -2.07 20.25 20.54
CA VAL A 105 -1.11 19.19 20.17
C VAL A 105 -1.91 17.97 19.78
N LYS A 106 -1.51 17.34 18.68
CA LYS A 106 -2.15 16.13 18.17
C LYS A 106 -1.10 15.05 17.95
N ALA A 107 -1.37 13.84 18.39
CA ALA A 107 -0.56 12.67 18.09
C ALA A 107 -1.43 11.64 17.40
N SER A 108 -0.93 11.01 16.36
CA SER A 108 -1.69 10.00 15.61
C SER A 108 -0.85 8.80 15.25
N TYR A 109 -1.52 7.64 15.17
CA TYR A 109 -1.03 6.42 14.60
C TYR A 109 -2.10 5.81 13.70
N ASN A 110 -1.70 5.41 12.50
CA ASN A 110 -2.58 4.74 11.54
C ASN A 110 -1.83 3.58 10.87
N ARG A 111 -2.54 2.46 10.71
CA ARG A 111 -2.12 1.35 9.85
C ARG A 111 -3.08 1.20 8.70
N LEU A 112 -2.53 1.00 7.50
CA LEU A 112 -3.29 0.79 6.27
C LEU A 112 -2.69 -0.39 5.50
N ASN A 113 -3.55 -1.16 4.83
CA ASN A 113 -3.13 -2.20 3.89
C ASN A 113 -3.71 -1.90 2.51
N GLN A 114 -2.91 -2.13 1.48
CA GLN A 114 -3.31 -1.98 0.08
C GLN A 114 -3.23 -3.33 -0.60
N TYR A 115 -4.35 -3.76 -1.18
CA TYR A 115 -4.50 -5.08 -1.81
C TYR A 115 -4.52 -5.03 -3.33
N ILE A 116 -4.70 -3.85 -3.92
CA ILE A 116 -4.71 -3.64 -5.38
C ILE A 116 -3.57 -2.69 -5.71
N HIS A 117 -2.74 -3.08 -6.66
CA HIS A 117 -1.52 -2.38 -7.01
C HIS A 117 -1.57 -1.93 -8.47
N LEU A 118 -1.21 -0.68 -8.71
CA LEU A 118 -0.94 -0.18 -10.05
C LEU A 118 0.47 -0.62 -10.46
N ILE A 119 0.56 -1.38 -11.53
CA ILE A 119 1.82 -1.79 -12.15
C ILE A 119 2.09 -0.82 -13.29
N SER A 120 3.05 0.07 -13.08
CA SER A 120 3.40 1.13 -14.01
C SER A 120 4.89 1.42 -13.93
N ASN A 121 5.49 1.79 -15.04
CA ASN A 121 6.88 2.25 -15.13
C ASN A 121 6.99 3.78 -15.20
N THR A 122 5.86 4.47 -15.09
CA THR A 122 5.80 5.94 -15.16
C THR A 122 5.39 6.54 -13.81
N SER A 123 5.75 7.80 -13.60
CA SER A 123 5.35 8.55 -12.39
C SER A 123 3.88 9.00 -12.41
N ALA A 124 3.25 8.96 -13.58
CA ALA A 124 1.83 9.26 -13.78
C ALA A 124 1.13 8.06 -14.43
N PRO A 125 -0.14 7.77 -14.07
CA PRO A 125 -0.90 6.69 -14.68
C PRO A 125 -0.97 6.83 -16.19
N ALA A 126 -0.73 5.72 -16.91
CA ALA A 126 -0.78 5.63 -18.36
C ALA A 126 -1.88 4.65 -18.80
N PRO A 127 -2.43 4.78 -20.02
CA PRO A 127 -3.50 3.87 -20.50
C PRO A 127 -3.13 2.39 -20.55
N LEU A 128 -1.83 2.07 -20.56
CA LEU A 128 -1.29 0.71 -20.58
C LEU A 128 -0.97 0.16 -19.19
N ASP A 129 -1.20 0.93 -18.14
CA ASP A 129 -0.97 0.49 -16.76
C ASP A 129 -1.96 -0.60 -16.36
N VAL A 130 -1.49 -1.56 -15.59
CA VAL A 130 -2.25 -2.72 -15.19
C VAL A 130 -2.50 -2.70 -13.69
N TRP A 131 -3.78 -2.78 -13.29
CA TRP A 131 -4.15 -3.01 -11.91
C TRP A 131 -4.08 -4.49 -11.58
N THR A 132 -3.29 -4.84 -10.57
CA THR A 132 -3.08 -6.23 -10.16
C THR A 132 -3.43 -6.40 -8.69
N PRO A 133 -4.35 -7.32 -8.34
CA PRO A 133 -4.66 -7.64 -6.96
C PRO A 133 -3.56 -8.48 -6.32
N SER A 134 -3.39 -8.33 -5.02
CA SER A 134 -2.52 -9.20 -4.21
C SER A 134 -2.86 -10.67 -4.42
N GLY A 135 -1.86 -11.53 -4.32
CA GLY A 135 -1.98 -12.95 -4.63
C GLY A 135 -0.84 -13.76 -4.01
N PRO A 136 -0.58 -14.98 -4.47
CA PRO A 136 0.47 -15.81 -3.93
C PRO A 136 1.84 -15.13 -3.89
N TYR A 137 2.20 -14.42 -4.96
CA TYR A 137 3.51 -13.80 -5.15
C TYR A 137 3.52 -12.29 -4.91
N LEU A 138 2.35 -11.67 -4.78
CA LEU A 138 2.19 -10.23 -4.58
C LEU A 138 1.49 -9.97 -3.24
N LYS A 139 2.27 -9.75 -2.19
CA LYS A 139 1.75 -9.49 -0.84
C LYS A 139 1.16 -8.08 -0.75
N PRO A 140 0.11 -7.88 0.09
CA PRO A 140 -0.41 -6.54 0.36
C PRO A 140 0.68 -5.59 0.86
N GLN A 141 0.69 -4.36 0.37
CA GLN A 141 1.51 -3.31 0.97
C GLN A 141 0.93 -2.93 2.32
N LYS A 142 1.80 -2.69 3.30
CA LYS A 142 1.43 -2.30 4.65
C LYS A 142 2.14 -1.02 5.04
N LEU A 143 1.37 0.01 5.33
CA LEU A 143 1.83 1.29 5.85
C LEU A 143 1.55 1.37 7.34
N ASP A 144 2.58 1.71 8.13
CA ASP A 144 2.46 2.24 9.50
C ASP A 144 2.88 3.71 9.46
N GLN A 145 2.02 4.60 9.97
CA GLN A 145 2.26 6.04 10.00
C GLN A 145 2.06 6.59 11.40
N TRP A 146 3.00 7.40 11.84
CA TRP A 146 2.94 8.20 13.07
C TRP A 146 3.04 9.67 12.68
N ALA A 147 2.29 10.53 13.37
CA ALA A 147 2.41 11.97 13.21
C ALA A 147 2.25 12.68 14.56
N LEU A 148 2.96 13.79 14.72
CA LEU A 148 2.86 14.71 15.85
C LEU A 148 2.68 16.11 15.30
N GLY A 149 1.51 16.70 15.55
CA GLY A 149 1.14 18.01 15.07
C GLY A 149 1.02 19.02 16.21
N PHE A 150 1.38 20.25 15.94
CA PHE A 150 1.14 21.40 16.81
C PHE A 150 0.44 22.51 16.02
N GLN A 151 -0.60 23.08 16.59
CA GLN A 151 -1.34 24.18 16.02
C GLN A 151 -1.46 25.32 17.04
N SER A 152 -1.31 26.56 16.59
CA SER A 152 -1.45 27.75 17.45
C SER A 152 -2.11 28.89 16.70
N LYS A 153 -3.10 29.54 17.34
CA LYS A 153 -3.66 30.83 16.91
C LYS A 153 -2.93 31.95 17.60
N ILE A 154 -2.25 32.80 16.85
CA ILE A 154 -1.46 33.92 17.37
C ILE A 154 -2.27 35.21 17.18
N LYS A 155 -2.59 35.90 18.28
CA LYS A 155 -3.32 37.16 18.31
C LYS A 155 -4.61 37.15 17.46
N ASN A 156 -5.26 35.99 17.30
CA ASN A 156 -6.45 35.76 16.46
C ASN A 156 -6.30 36.17 14.98
N LYS A 157 -5.10 36.51 14.53
CA LYS A 157 -4.78 36.97 13.18
C LYS A 157 -3.95 35.98 12.39
N PHE A 158 -3.22 35.12 13.05
CA PHE A 158 -2.34 34.17 12.38
C PHE A 158 -2.57 32.77 12.93
N ASN A 159 -2.55 31.80 12.03
CA ASN A 159 -2.54 30.38 12.34
C ASN A 159 -1.18 29.81 11.99
N LEU A 160 -0.58 29.16 12.96
CA LEU A 160 0.63 28.38 12.80
C LEU A 160 0.24 26.90 12.93
N GLU A 161 0.61 26.10 11.94
CA GLU A 161 0.46 24.64 11.98
C GLU A 161 1.81 24.01 11.63
N THR A 162 2.19 23.00 12.38
CA THR A 162 3.39 22.23 12.08
C THR A 162 3.15 20.77 12.40
N GLU A 163 3.70 19.87 11.58
CA GLU A 163 3.56 18.43 11.74
C GLU A 163 4.89 17.74 11.46
N LEU A 164 5.27 16.84 12.34
CA LEU A 164 6.32 15.85 12.12
C LEU A 164 5.65 14.52 11.79
N PHE A 165 6.10 13.84 10.75
CA PHE A 165 5.58 12.52 10.41
C PHE A 165 6.70 11.51 10.15
N TYR A 166 6.37 10.24 10.41
CA TYR A 166 7.18 9.09 10.04
C TYR A 166 6.29 8.01 9.45
N LYS A 167 6.66 7.51 8.27
CA LYS A 167 5.96 6.45 7.54
C LYS A 167 6.90 5.28 7.28
N LYS A 168 6.42 4.07 7.54
CA LYS A 168 7.13 2.83 7.24
C LYS A 168 6.26 1.95 6.36
N ILE A 169 6.75 1.60 5.18
CA ILE A 169 6.04 0.76 4.22
C ILE A 169 6.75 -0.58 4.10
N LYS A 170 6.00 -1.67 4.20
CA LYS A 170 6.45 -3.03 3.90
C LYS A 170 5.79 -3.53 2.63
N ASN A 171 6.46 -4.43 1.92
CA ASN A 171 6.02 -4.99 0.64
C ASN A 171 5.74 -3.90 -0.41
N ARG A 172 6.49 -2.81 -0.39
CA ARG A 172 6.44 -1.82 -1.46
C ARG A 172 6.97 -2.48 -2.73
N LEU A 173 6.26 -2.27 -3.83
CA LEU A 173 6.68 -2.80 -5.11
C LEU A 173 7.80 -1.96 -5.69
N ASP A 174 8.77 -2.68 -6.21
CA ASP A 174 9.83 -2.22 -7.09
C ASP A 174 9.97 -3.22 -8.23
N TYR A 175 10.82 -2.98 -9.19
CA TYR A 175 10.96 -3.77 -10.40
C TYR A 175 12.41 -4.23 -10.56
N ILE A 176 12.59 -5.37 -11.21
CA ILE A 176 13.92 -5.77 -11.69
C ILE A 176 14.36 -4.83 -12.82
N ASP A 177 15.67 -4.73 -13.05
CA ASP A 177 16.22 -3.97 -14.17
C ASP A 177 15.71 -4.50 -15.50
N GLY A 178 15.27 -3.60 -16.39
CA GLY A 178 14.69 -3.97 -17.69
C GLY A 178 13.33 -4.65 -17.64
N ALA A 179 12.57 -4.48 -16.56
CA ALA A 179 11.25 -5.08 -16.40
C ALA A 179 10.30 -4.73 -17.55
N ASP A 180 9.77 -5.74 -18.25
CA ASP A 180 8.64 -5.56 -19.19
C ASP A 180 7.33 -5.56 -18.39
N LEU A 181 6.68 -4.41 -18.31
CA LEU A 181 5.44 -4.21 -17.58
C LEU A 181 4.21 -4.13 -18.50
N VAL A 182 4.43 -3.96 -19.80
CA VAL A 182 3.35 -3.75 -20.77
C VAL A 182 2.65 -5.05 -21.08
N ALA A 183 1.40 -5.19 -20.64
CA ALA A 183 0.58 -6.37 -20.85
C ALA A 183 1.31 -7.69 -20.50
N ASN A 184 2.06 -7.68 -19.40
CA ASN A 184 2.79 -8.84 -18.92
C ASN A 184 1.87 -9.76 -18.10
N GLU A 185 1.59 -10.98 -18.61
CA GLU A 185 0.77 -11.96 -17.89
C GLU A 185 1.44 -12.55 -16.66
N ALA A 186 2.77 -12.62 -16.66
CA ALA A 186 3.61 -13.13 -15.56
C ALA A 186 4.32 -11.99 -14.84
N VAL A 187 3.57 -10.93 -14.52
CA VAL A 187 4.13 -9.70 -13.92
C VAL A 187 4.84 -9.96 -12.59
N GLU A 188 4.48 -11.01 -11.86
CA GLU A 188 5.15 -11.43 -10.63
C GLU A 188 6.64 -11.73 -10.80
N ARG A 189 7.08 -12.10 -12.02
CA ARG A 189 8.49 -12.39 -12.35
C ARG A 189 9.39 -11.15 -12.42
N VAL A 190 8.78 -9.98 -12.47
CA VAL A 190 9.50 -8.69 -12.59
C VAL A 190 9.30 -7.77 -11.39
N LEU A 191 8.57 -8.24 -10.35
CA LEU A 191 8.26 -7.46 -9.16
C LEU A 191 9.17 -7.84 -7.98
N LEU A 192 9.75 -6.83 -7.34
CA LEU A 192 10.55 -6.96 -6.13
C LEU A 192 9.80 -6.35 -4.93
N PRO A 193 9.47 -7.16 -3.90
CA PRO A 193 8.90 -6.63 -2.67
C PRO A 193 9.99 -5.99 -1.81
N GLY A 194 9.89 -4.69 -1.60
CA GLY A 194 10.83 -3.91 -0.82
C GLY A 194 10.26 -3.37 0.48
N LYS A 195 11.07 -2.54 1.14
CA LYS A 195 10.70 -1.74 2.30
C LYS A 195 11.04 -0.29 2.01
N SER A 196 10.18 0.63 2.43
CA SER A 196 10.53 2.05 2.36
C SER A 196 10.14 2.77 3.65
N ARG A 197 10.75 3.94 3.84
CA ARG A 197 10.43 4.87 4.91
C ARG A 197 10.38 6.28 4.35
N ALA A 198 9.48 7.08 4.89
CA ALA A 198 9.44 8.51 4.63
C ALA A 198 9.24 9.24 5.95
N TYR A 199 9.90 10.34 6.12
CA TYR A 199 9.72 11.22 7.27
C TYR A 199 9.88 12.65 6.81
N GLY A 200 9.22 13.55 7.51
CA GLY A 200 9.27 14.95 7.16
C GLY A 200 8.75 15.84 8.27
N TRP A 201 9.01 17.10 8.08
CA TRP A 201 8.51 18.18 8.87
C TRP A 201 7.78 19.16 7.95
N GLU A 202 6.51 19.38 8.22
CA GLU A 202 5.66 20.31 7.49
C GLU A 202 5.36 21.54 8.35
N PHE A 203 5.29 22.69 7.72
CA PHE A 203 5.06 23.96 8.38
C PHE A 203 4.12 24.82 7.51
N LEU A 204 3.05 25.32 8.12
CA LEU A 204 2.11 26.23 7.52
C LEU A 204 1.91 27.46 8.39
N PHE A 205 2.14 28.64 7.83
CA PHE A 205 1.83 29.91 8.47
C PHE A 205 0.80 30.67 7.61
N LYS A 206 -0.37 30.93 8.20
CA LYS A 206 -1.49 31.55 7.49
C LYS A 206 -2.00 32.76 8.24
N LYS A 207 -2.18 33.90 7.54
CA LYS A 207 -2.94 35.03 8.06
C LYS A 207 -4.43 34.75 7.92
N SER A 208 -5.18 34.90 9.01
CA SER A 208 -6.64 34.91 8.99
C SER A 208 -7.13 36.33 8.72
N ASN A 209 -8.01 36.51 7.77
CA ASN A 209 -8.70 37.79 7.54
C ASN A 209 -9.83 37.91 8.55
#